data_f0ec2dac97f59a8ed60ecf4fc5bc05ba
#
_entry.id   f0ec2dac97f59a8ed60ecf4fc5bc05ba
#
_cell.length_a   1.000
_cell.length_b   1.000
_cell.length_c   1.000
_cell.angle_alpha   90.00
_cell.angle_beta   90.00
_cell.angle_gamma   90.00
#
_symmetry.space_group_name_H-M   'P 1'
#
loop_
_entity.id
_entity.type
_entity.pdbx_description
1 polymer ?
#
loop_
_entity_poly.entity_id
_entity_poly.type
_entity_poly.pdbx_seq_one_letter_code
_entity_poly.pdbx_strand_id
1 'polypeptide(L)'
;TTAFMQEILEAYRVLSNPEKRRKYNQETFGETERVFKTFTLTPENEEENTGSFVTYWNMSNQLRTILNKSIRLMKQETQKKTLTQRVFQKWGKYQKEETIRNQQIAKLSTQAVQYITALKMAGIPMDYWSSDAMNWILVRWGQKQSVDYHTLFSRYDDYVEETLSNSEKIRLKNQNKRFHHNLKKLLSYALKA
;
A
#
# COMPACT_ATOMS: atom_id res chain seq x y z
N THR A 1 -13.40 -24.57 -32.56
CA THR A 1 -13.20 -24.88 -31.09
C THR A 1 -11.79 -25.35 -30.75
N THR A 2 -11.08 -25.98 -31.70
CA THR A 2 -9.73 -26.49 -31.51
C THR A 2 -8.65 -25.39 -31.46
N ALA A 3 -8.73 -24.37 -32.31
CA ALA A 3 -7.73 -23.28 -32.35
C ALA A 3 -7.72 -22.45 -31.07
N PHE A 4 -8.88 -22.09 -30.54
CA PHE A 4 -8.99 -21.33 -29.29
C PHE A 4 -8.46 -22.10 -28.07
N MET A 5 -8.72 -23.39 -28.00
CA MET A 5 -8.17 -24.25 -26.94
C MET A 5 -6.65 -24.40 -27.03
N GLN A 6 -6.09 -24.41 -28.24
CA GLN A 6 -4.64 -24.45 -28.46
C GLN A 6 -3.98 -23.15 -28.00
N GLU A 7 -4.57 -21.98 -28.31
CA GLU A 7 -4.09 -20.69 -27.81
C GLU A 7 -4.08 -20.61 -26.28
N ILE A 8 -5.14 -21.08 -25.62
CA ILE A 8 -5.22 -21.11 -24.15
C ILE A 8 -4.15 -22.03 -23.57
N LEU A 9 -3.94 -23.21 -24.13
CA LEU A 9 -2.93 -24.17 -23.68
C LEU A 9 -1.51 -23.61 -23.87
N GLU A 10 -1.26 -22.91 -24.98
CA GLU A 10 0.03 -22.29 -25.25
C GLU A 10 0.28 -21.10 -24.31
N ALA A 11 -0.72 -20.24 -24.10
CA ALA A 11 -0.65 -19.17 -23.09
C ALA A 11 -0.37 -19.73 -21.68
N TYR A 12 -1.07 -20.78 -21.28
CA TYR A 12 -0.84 -21.45 -19.99
C TYR A 12 0.57 -22.04 -19.91
N ARG A 13 1.08 -22.69 -20.96
CA ARG A 13 2.42 -23.27 -21.04
C ARG A 13 3.55 -22.22 -20.89
N VAL A 14 3.30 -21.00 -21.39
CA VAL A 14 4.22 -19.87 -21.23
C VAL A 14 4.12 -19.26 -19.83
N LEU A 15 2.90 -19.01 -19.35
CA LEU A 15 2.66 -18.32 -18.09
C LEU A 15 2.95 -19.16 -16.84
N SER A 16 2.78 -20.49 -16.92
CA SER A 16 3.04 -21.42 -15.82
C SER A 16 4.53 -21.66 -15.56
N ASN A 17 5.38 -21.41 -16.55
CA ASN A 17 6.83 -21.59 -16.42
C ASN A 17 7.52 -20.23 -16.28
N PRO A 18 8.21 -19.96 -15.16
CA PRO A 18 8.84 -18.66 -14.90
C PRO A 18 9.93 -18.31 -15.92
N GLU A 19 10.69 -19.29 -16.46
CA GLU A 19 11.72 -19.03 -17.47
C GLU A 19 11.09 -18.68 -18.82
N LYS A 20 10.08 -19.42 -19.26
CA LYS A 20 9.35 -19.13 -20.51
C LYS A 20 8.63 -17.79 -20.45
N ARG A 21 8.05 -17.44 -19.30
CA ARG A 21 7.44 -16.13 -19.09
C ARG A 21 8.47 -15.01 -19.14
N ARG A 22 9.68 -15.22 -18.58
CA ARG A 22 10.78 -14.25 -18.65
C ARG A 22 11.22 -14.04 -20.09
N LYS A 23 11.42 -15.13 -20.84
CA LYS A 23 11.78 -15.09 -22.26
C LYS A 23 10.73 -14.39 -23.11
N TYR A 24 9.47 -14.74 -22.94
CA TYR A 24 8.33 -14.09 -23.63
C TYR A 24 8.27 -12.59 -23.33
N ASN A 25 8.44 -12.18 -22.08
CA ASN A 25 8.45 -10.78 -21.70
C ASN A 25 9.65 -10.04 -22.34
N GLN A 26 10.82 -10.67 -22.42
CA GLN A 26 12.00 -10.12 -23.05
C GLN A 26 11.83 -9.96 -24.56
N GLU A 27 11.25 -10.94 -25.23
CA GLU A 27 11.00 -10.93 -26.67
C GLU A 27 9.87 -9.96 -27.08
N THR A 28 8.81 -9.85 -26.26
CA THR A 28 7.60 -9.07 -26.59
C THR A 28 7.72 -7.61 -26.16
N PHE A 29 8.40 -7.31 -25.07
CA PHE A 29 8.47 -5.96 -24.47
C PHE A 29 9.89 -5.38 -24.47
N GLY A 30 10.87 -6.07 -25.08
CA GLY A 30 12.26 -5.69 -25.03
C GLY A 30 12.86 -5.83 -23.62
N GLU A 31 14.16 -5.57 -23.50
CA GLU A 31 14.84 -5.45 -22.21
C GLU A 31 14.43 -4.14 -21.49
N THR A 32 13.17 -3.98 -21.19
CA THR A 32 12.81 -3.17 -20.05
C THR A 32 13.16 -4.03 -18.85
N GLU A 33 14.41 -3.92 -18.37
CA GLU A 33 14.69 -4.17 -16.97
C GLU A 33 13.66 -3.36 -16.19
N ARG A 34 12.56 -4.02 -15.82
CA ARG A 34 11.77 -3.58 -14.70
C ARG A 34 12.67 -3.83 -13.50
N VAL A 35 13.63 -2.96 -13.33
CA VAL A 35 14.33 -2.80 -12.08
C VAL A 35 13.24 -2.33 -11.11
N PHE A 36 12.51 -3.28 -10.55
CA PHE A 36 11.98 -3.13 -9.22
C PHE A 36 13.22 -3.05 -8.33
N LYS A 37 13.91 -1.90 -8.37
CA LYS A 37 14.77 -1.51 -7.28
C LYS A 37 13.85 -1.52 -6.08
N THR A 38 13.92 -2.57 -5.30
CA THR A 38 13.45 -2.56 -3.94
C THR A 38 14.29 -1.46 -3.32
N PHE A 39 13.70 -0.26 -3.19
CA PHE A 39 14.32 0.83 -2.48
C PHE A 39 14.38 0.41 -1.02
N THR A 40 15.40 -0.35 -0.67
CA THR A 40 15.93 -0.30 0.67
C THR A 40 16.45 1.11 0.81
N LEU A 41 15.83 1.89 1.71
CA LEU A 41 16.35 3.17 2.15
C LEU A 41 17.69 2.90 2.84
N THR A 42 18.76 2.82 2.04
CA THR A 42 20.13 2.91 2.55
C THR A 42 20.47 4.40 2.61
N PRO A 43 21.06 4.89 3.71
CA PRO A 43 21.33 6.32 3.90
C PRO A 43 22.13 6.98 2.77
N GLU A 44 22.86 6.21 1.99
CA GLU A 44 23.74 6.70 0.90
C GLU A 44 22.98 7.17 -0.36
N ASN A 45 21.67 6.87 -0.50
CA ASN A 45 20.86 7.25 -1.65
C ASN A 45 19.79 8.30 -1.35
N GLU A 46 19.82 8.93 -0.17
CA GLU A 46 18.76 9.85 0.26
C GLU A 46 18.75 11.17 -0.54
N GLU A 47 19.89 11.65 -1.03
CA GLU A 47 19.98 12.97 -1.68
C GLU A 47 19.47 12.96 -3.13
N GLU A 48 19.61 11.87 -3.88
CA GLU A 48 19.18 11.81 -5.29
C GLU A 48 17.70 11.46 -5.49
N ASN A 49 17.04 10.83 -4.50
CA ASN A 49 15.68 10.31 -4.65
C ASN A 49 14.59 11.05 -3.87
N THR A 50 14.96 11.98 -2.99
CA THR A 50 14.00 12.71 -2.15
C THR A 50 13.07 13.66 -2.91
N GLY A 51 13.40 14.00 -4.16
CA GLY A 51 12.57 14.88 -5.01
C GLY A 51 11.59 14.14 -5.95
N SER A 52 11.68 12.83 -6.06
CA SER A 52 10.86 12.07 -7.01
C SER A 52 9.51 11.68 -6.40
N PHE A 53 8.41 12.04 -7.06
CA PHE A 53 7.07 11.62 -6.63
C PHE A 53 6.90 10.09 -6.55
N VAL A 54 7.67 9.34 -7.34
CA VAL A 54 7.69 7.85 -7.28
C VAL A 54 8.05 7.35 -5.88
N THR A 55 8.99 8.01 -5.20
CA THR A 55 9.39 7.66 -3.84
C THR A 55 8.22 7.81 -2.87
N TYR A 56 7.50 8.91 -2.93
CA TYR A 56 6.35 9.19 -2.06
C TYR A 56 5.16 8.28 -2.39
N TRP A 57 4.95 7.98 -3.66
CA TRP A 57 3.96 6.99 -4.08
C TRP A 57 4.27 5.60 -3.49
N ASN A 58 5.54 5.16 -3.55
CA ASN A 58 5.97 3.91 -2.93
C ASN A 58 5.75 3.92 -1.41
N MET A 59 6.11 5.01 -0.72
CA MET A 59 5.91 5.16 0.72
C MET A 59 4.43 5.07 1.11
N SER A 60 3.55 5.71 0.33
CA SER A 60 2.11 5.61 0.52
C SER A 60 1.59 4.17 0.35
N ASN A 61 2.06 3.44 -0.65
CA ASN A 61 1.71 2.04 -0.86
C ASN A 61 2.22 1.13 0.28
N GLN A 62 3.44 1.36 0.77
CA GLN A 62 3.98 0.64 1.92
C GLN A 62 3.17 0.92 3.19
N LEU A 63 2.82 2.18 3.44
CA LEU A 63 1.96 2.56 4.56
C LEU A 63 0.61 1.84 4.51
N ARG A 64 -0.01 1.74 3.34
CA ARG A 64 -1.27 1.03 3.14
C ARG A 64 -1.12 -0.48 3.34
N THR A 65 -0.01 -1.06 2.91
CA THR A 65 0.30 -2.48 3.13
C THR A 65 0.43 -2.77 4.63
N ILE A 66 1.16 -1.93 5.36
CA ILE A 66 1.30 -2.00 6.82
C ILE A 66 -0.06 -1.89 7.49
N LEU A 67 -0.88 -0.91 7.06
CA LEU A 67 -2.21 -0.69 7.60
C LEU A 67 -3.12 -1.91 7.41
N ASN A 68 -3.14 -2.48 6.21
CA ASN A 68 -3.93 -3.69 5.92
C ASN A 68 -3.47 -4.89 6.76
N LYS A 69 -2.15 -5.05 6.94
CA LYS A 69 -1.59 -6.11 7.79
C LYS A 69 -1.99 -5.91 9.27
N SER A 70 -1.91 -4.68 9.77
CA SER A 70 -2.31 -4.37 11.15
C SER A 70 -3.80 -4.61 11.40
N ILE A 71 -4.67 -4.25 10.44
CA ILE A 71 -6.12 -4.50 10.52
C ILE A 71 -6.42 -6.01 10.63
N ARG A 72 -5.71 -6.83 9.85
CA ARG A 72 -5.85 -8.30 9.93
C ARG A 72 -5.48 -8.83 11.31
N LEU A 73 -4.36 -8.37 11.88
CA LEU A 73 -3.92 -8.75 13.22
C LEU A 73 -4.91 -8.31 14.30
N MET A 74 -5.43 -7.07 14.20
CA MET A 74 -6.43 -6.55 15.14
C MET A 74 -7.78 -7.29 15.03
N LYS A 75 -8.21 -7.70 13.83
CA LYS A 75 -9.44 -8.49 13.65
C LYS A 75 -9.33 -9.88 14.25
N GLN A 76 -8.16 -10.51 14.20
CA GLN A 76 -7.93 -11.82 14.85
C GLN A 76 -8.12 -11.75 16.37
N GLU A 77 -7.88 -10.57 16.97
CA GLU A 77 -8.15 -10.33 18.39
C GLU A 77 -9.65 -10.35 18.71
N THR A 78 -10.48 -9.73 17.86
CA THR A 78 -11.92 -9.61 18.10
C THR A 78 -12.69 -10.90 17.86
N GLN A 79 -12.23 -11.74 16.95
CA GLN A 79 -12.91 -13.00 16.60
C GLN A 79 -12.70 -14.12 17.64
N LYS A 80 -11.63 -14.05 18.45
CA LYS A 80 -11.26 -15.11 19.41
C LYS A 80 -11.97 -15.00 20.78
N LYS A 81 -12.90 -14.11 20.97
CA LYS A 81 -13.59 -13.92 22.28
C LYS A 81 -14.94 -14.64 22.35
N THR A 82 -15.01 -15.92 22.00
CA THR A 82 -16.14 -16.76 22.38
C THR A 82 -16.04 -17.14 23.87
N LEU A 83 -17.21 -17.41 24.51
CA LEU A 83 -17.33 -17.66 25.95
C LEU A 83 -16.39 -18.79 26.46
N THR A 84 -16.18 -19.83 25.66
CA THR A 84 -15.24 -20.93 25.95
C THR A 84 -13.78 -20.46 26.03
N GLN A 85 -13.38 -19.47 25.23
CA GLN A 85 -12.00 -18.95 25.20
C GLN A 85 -11.70 -18.03 26.40
N ARG A 86 -12.71 -17.40 27.02
CA ARG A 86 -12.53 -16.63 28.28
C ARG A 86 -12.12 -17.54 29.46
N VAL A 87 -12.59 -18.76 29.47
CA VAL A 87 -12.23 -19.73 30.52
C VAL A 87 -10.79 -20.25 30.31
N PHE A 88 -10.35 -20.45 29.06
CA PHE A 88 -8.98 -20.86 28.74
C PHE A 88 -7.95 -19.72 28.75
N GLN A 89 -8.37 -18.48 28.90
CA GLN A 89 -7.50 -17.30 29.01
C GLN A 89 -6.55 -17.36 30.25
N LYS A 90 -6.86 -18.18 31.26
CA LYS A 90 -5.99 -18.43 32.43
C LYS A 90 -4.77 -19.31 32.13
N TRP A 91 -4.66 -19.91 30.96
CA TRP A 91 -3.53 -20.78 30.59
C TRP A 91 -2.49 -19.94 29.81
N GLY A 92 -1.26 -19.87 30.31
CA GLY A 92 -0.17 -19.02 29.85
C GLY A 92 0.18 -19.05 28.36
N LYS A 93 -0.35 -20.02 27.59
CA LYS A 93 -0.17 -20.12 26.14
C LYS A 93 -0.88 -18.97 25.37
N TYR A 94 -2.05 -18.53 25.85
CA TYR A 94 -2.81 -17.43 25.24
C TYR A 94 -2.19 -16.05 25.50
N GLN A 95 -1.61 -15.85 26.68
CA GLN A 95 -0.90 -14.60 27.00
C GLN A 95 0.31 -14.42 26.07
N LYS A 96 1.03 -15.49 25.79
CA LYS A 96 2.19 -15.45 24.89
C LYS A 96 1.81 -15.07 23.45
N GLU A 97 0.73 -15.64 22.91
CA GLU A 97 0.24 -15.30 21.56
C GLU A 97 -0.24 -13.85 21.47
N GLU A 98 -0.93 -13.35 22.48
CA GLU A 98 -1.38 -11.96 22.57
C GLU A 98 -0.20 -11.00 22.65
N THR A 99 0.80 -11.30 23.45
CA THR A 99 2.03 -10.51 23.55
C THR A 99 2.76 -10.44 22.22
N ILE A 100 2.96 -11.57 21.55
CA ILE A 100 3.62 -11.61 20.23
C ILE A 100 2.83 -10.78 19.20
N ARG A 101 1.51 -10.88 19.17
CA ARG A 101 0.68 -10.11 18.27
C ARG A 101 0.77 -8.60 18.55
N ASN A 102 0.72 -8.20 19.82
CA ASN A 102 0.85 -6.80 20.22
C ASN A 102 2.22 -6.23 19.85
N GLN A 103 3.30 -7.00 20.03
CA GLN A 103 4.63 -6.64 19.56
C GLN A 103 4.69 -6.47 18.03
N GLN A 104 4.04 -7.36 17.28
CA GLN A 104 3.95 -7.22 15.82
C GLN A 104 3.20 -5.95 15.40
N ILE A 105 2.08 -5.63 16.07
CA ILE A 105 1.32 -4.40 15.79
C ILE A 105 2.14 -3.16 16.17
N ALA A 106 2.84 -3.17 17.29
CA ALA A 106 3.73 -2.08 17.71
C ALA A 106 4.87 -1.86 16.69
N LYS A 107 5.51 -2.92 16.21
CA LYS A 107 6.52 -2.84 15.15
C LYS A 107 5.95 -2.23 13.86
N LEU A 108 4.75 -2.65 13.44
CA LEU A 108 4.07 -2.07 12.28
C LEU A 108 3.72 -0.59 12.50
N SER A 109 3.35 -0.21 13.72
CA SER A 109 3.08 1.17 14.09
C SER A 109 4.34 2.05 13.98
N THR A 110 5.48 1.58 14.47
CA THR A 110 6.76 2.29 14.34
C THR A 110 7.16 2.47 12.87
N GLN A 111 7.01 1.43 12.04
CA GLN A 111 7.25 1.54 10.60
C GLN A 111 6.29 2.55 9.93
N ALA A 112 5.02 2.56 10.33
CA ALA A 112 4.04 3.51 9.81
C ALA A 112 4.43 4.96 10.12
N VAL A 113 4.95 5.24 11.31
CA VAL A 113 5.41 6.58 11.71
C VAL A 113 6.49 7.09 10.76
N GLN A 114 7.45 6.25 10.36
CA GLN A 114 8.52 6.63 9.42
C GLN A 114 7.94 7.11 8.08
N TYR A 115 7.02 6.33 7.48
CA TYR A 115 6.39 6.72 6.21
C TYR A 115 5.50 7.97 6.34
N ILE A 116 4.77 8.09 7.46
CA ILE A 116 3.95 9.27 7.75
C ILE A 116 4.83 10.52 7.84
N THR A 117 5.95 10.43 8.55
CA THR A 117 6.89 11.55 8.70
C THR A 117 7.45 11.96 7.33
N ALA A 118 7.91 11.00 6.53
CA ALA A 118 8.43 11.28 5.19
C ALA A 118 7.39 11.93 4.27
N LEU A 119 6.14 11.42 4.24
CA LEU A 119 5.06 12.00 3.44
C LEU A 119 4.68 13.41 3.90
N LYS A 120 4.70 13.67 5.21
CA LYS A 120 4.46 15.00 5.77
C LYS A 120 5.60 15.97 5.46
N MET A 121 6.84 15.54 5.57
CA MET A 121 8.01 16.36 5.22
C MET A 121 8.03 16.73 3.73
N ALA A 122 7.53 15.83 2.87
CA ALA A 122 7.32 16.08 1.45
C ALA A 122 6.13 17.01 1.15
N GLY A 123 5.44 17.54 2.16
CA GLY A 123 4.29 18.42 1.97
C GLY A 123 3.06 17.75 1.37
N ILE A 124 2.95 16.41 1.44
CA ILE A 124 1.81 15.69 0.88
C ILE A 124 0.70 15.60 1.95
N PRO A 125 -0.45 16.28 1.75
CA PRO A 125 -1.55 16.23 2.71
C PRO A 125 -2.16 14.84 2.83
N MET A 126 -2.63 14.50 4.03
CA MET A 126 -3.13 13.15 4.35
C MET A 126 -4.32 12.71 3.50
N ASP A 127 -5.09 13.65 3.00
CA ASP A 127 -6.28 13.36 2.17
C ASP A 127 -5.91 12.75 0.81
N TYR A 128 -4.69 12.97 0.33
CA TYR A 128 -4.18 12.42 -0.93
C TYR A 128 -3.40 11.11 -0.77
N TRP A 129 -3.24 10.56 0.44
CA TRP A 129 -2.55 9.28 0.65
C TRP A 129 -3.36 8.04 0.21
N SER A 130 -4.55 8.25 -0.35
CA SER A 130 -5.33 7.19 -0.98
C SER A 130 -4.65 6.70 -2.26
N SER A 131 -4.89 5.41 -2.63
CA SER A 131 -4.34 4.88 -3.89
C SER A 131 -4.85 5.62 -5.11
N ASP A 132 -6.10 6.04 -5.08
CA ASP A 132 -6.74 6.69 -6.22
C ASP A 132 -6.06 8.02 -6.53
N ALA A 133 -5.86 8.87 -5.50
CA ALA A 133 -5.14 10.13 -5.63
C ALA A 133 -3.68 9.92 -6.03
N MET A 134 -2.94 9.09 -5.29
CA MET A 134 -1.51 8.87 -5.55
C MET A 134 -1.24 8.25 -6.93
N ASN A 135 -2.08 7.35 -7.41
CA ASN A 135 -1.95 6.76 -8.75
C ASN A 135 -2.28 7.79 -9.84
N TRP A 136 -3.34 8.59 -9.64
CA TRP A 136 -3.73 9.62 -10.59
C TRP A 136 -2.61 10.66 -10.76
N ILE A 137 -2.03 11.12 -9.65
CA ILE A 137 -0.92 12.07 -9.64
C ILE A 137 0.33 11.45 -10.27
N LEU A 138 0.66 10.20 -9.95
CA LEU A 138 1.82 9.51 -10.53
C LEU A 138 1.76 9.47 -12.05
N VAL A 139 0.60 9.12 -12.62
CA VAL A 139 0.43 9.06 -14.09
C VAL A 139 0.65 10.42 -14.72
N ARG A 140 0.10 11.49 -14.13
CA ARG A 140 0.25 12.85 -14.68
C ARG A 140 1.64 13.41 -14.49
N TRP A 141 2.24 13.20 -13.33
CA TRP A 141 3.62 13.59 -13.06
C TRP A 141 4.59 12.83 -13.99
N GLY A 142 4.38 11.53 -14.22
CA GLY A 142 5.19 10.71 -15.10
C GLY A 142 5.15 11.16 -16.58
N GLN A 143 4.07 11.79 -17.03
CA GLN A 143 3.95 12.37 -18.36
C GLN A 143 4.81 13.64 -18.52
N LYS A 144 4.99 14.41 -17.45
CA LYS A 144 5.78 15.65 -17.42
C LYS A 144 6.51 15.76 -16.07
N GLN A 145 7.67 15.12 -15.96
CA GLN A 145 8.47 15.12 -14.72
C GLN A 145 8.93 16.51 -14.26
N SER A 146 8.92 17.50 -15.14
CA SER A 146 9.23 18.90 -14.81
C SER A 146 8.11 19.62 -14.08
N VAL A 147 6.93 19.03 -13.94
CA VAL A 147 5.81 19.62 -13.23
C VAL A 147 5.95 19.32 -11.74
N ASP A 148 5.87 20.35 -10.92
CA ASP A 148 5.79 20.18 -9.47
C ASP A 148 4.52 19.37 -9.12
N TYR A 149 4.72 18.23 -8.44
CA TYR A 149 3.61 17.36 -8.07
C TYR A 149 2.62 18.01 -7.10
N HIS A 150 3.02 19.06 -6.37
CA HIS A 150 2.10 19.79 -5.49
C HIS A 150 0.97 20.47 -6.26
N THR A 151 1.25 20.95 -7.46
CA THR A 151 0.20 21.55 -8.31
C THR A 151 -0.81 20.52 -8.81
N LEU A 152 -0.45 19.25 -8.76
CA LEU A 152 -1.34 18.17 -9.19
C LEU A 152 -2.41 17.81 -8.15
N PHE A 153 -2.26 18.24 -6.89
CA PHE A 153 -3.27 17.99 -5.86
C PHE A 153 -4.57 18.75 -6.17
N SER A 154 -4.48 20.06 -6.45
CA SER A 154 -5.66 20.84 -6.83
C SER A 154 -6.28 20.33 -8.13
N ARG A 155 -5.47 19.95 -9.11
CA ARG A 155 -5.98 19.33 -10.36
C ARG A 155 -6.67 17.99 -10.14
N TYR A 156 -6.25 17.23 -9.13
CA TYR A 156 -6.94 16.00 -8.73
C TYR A 156 -8.31 16.31 -8.12
N ASP A 157 -8.41 17.34 -7.30
CA ASP A 157 -9.69 17.78 -6.72
C ASP A 157 -10.66 18.25 -7.82
N ASP A 158 -10.18 19.05 -8.78
CA ASP A 158 -10.96 19.46 -9.96
C ASP A 158 -11.44 18.23 -10.75
N TYR A 159 -10.55 17.25 -11.00
CA TYR A 159 -10.91 15.99 -11.66
C TYR A 159 -12.00 15.23 -10.90
N VAL A 160 -11.88 15.13 -9.57
CA VAL A 160 -12.90 14.47 -8.73
C VAL A 160 -14.24 15.19 -8.83
N GLU A 161 -14.23 16.54 -8.79
CA GLU A 161 -15.46 17.33 -8.84
C GLU A 161 -16.12 17.28 -10.22
N GLU A 162 -15.37 17.35 -11.30
CA GLU A 162 -15.89 17.45 -12.66
C GLU A 162 -16.24 16.10 -13.29
N THR A 163 -15.47 15.04 -12.93
CA THR A 163 -15.54 13.77 -13.67
C THR A 163 -16.29 12.68 -12.92
N LEU A 164 -16.20 12.67 -11.56
CA LEU A 164 -16.76 11.58 -10.79
C LEU A 164 -18.24 11.81 -10.46
N SER A 165 -19.00 10.72 -10.50
CA SER A 165 -20.38 10.69 -10.04
C SER A 165 -20.47 10.91 -8.51
N ASN A 166 -21.61 11.36 -8.02
CA ASN A 166 -21.85 11.54 -6.58
C ASN A 166 -21.61 10.25 -5.78
N SER A 167 -21.92 9.10 -6.33
CA SER A 167 -21.69 7.80 -5.68
C SER A 167 -20.20 7.51 -5.53
N GLU A 168 -19.38 7.85 -6.52
CA GLU A 168 -17.93 7.67 -6.49
C GLU A 168 -17.27 8.66 -5.52
N LYS A 169 -17.71 9.92 -5.49
CA LYS A 169 -17.25 10.91 -4.51
C LYS A 169 -17.53 10.45 -3.07
N ILE A 170 -18.73 9.92 -2.80
CA ILE A 170 -19.08 9.36 -1.49
C ILE A 170 -18.20 8.15 -1.17
N ARG A 171 -17.94 7.27 -2.14
CA ARG A 171 -17.06 6.11 -1.96
C ARG A 171 -15.65 6.54 -1.58
N LEU A 172 -15.05 7.49 -2.30
CA LEU A 172 -13.72 8.04 -2.00
C LEU A 172 -13.68 8.65 -0.59
N LYS A 173 -14.65 9.48 -0.24
CA LYS A 173 -14.74 10.08 1.10
C LYS A 173 -14.81 9.03 2.21
N ASN A 174 -15.58 7.96 2.00
CA ASN A 174 -15.70 6.86 2.96
C ASN A 174 -14.40 6.04 3.04
N GLN A 175 -13.70 5.83 1.93
CA GLN A 175 -12.39 5.16 1.91
C GLN A 175 -11.36 5.98 2.70
N ASN A 176 -11.28 7.29 2.48
CA ASN A 176 -10.38 8.18 3.22
C ASN A 176 -10.71 8.19 4.72
N LYS A 177 -11.98 8.29 5.09
CA LYS A 177 -12.38 8.20 6.51
C LYS A 177 -11.95 6.90 7.16
N ARG A 178 -12.13 5.75 6.47
CA ARG A 178 -11.70 4.44 6.97
C ARG A 178 -10.19 4.35 7.09
N PHE A 179 -9.47 4.87 6.11
CA PHE A 179 -8.02 4.92 6.13
C PHE A 179 -7.51 5.70 7.35
N HIS A 180 -7.99 6.93 7.56
CA HIS A 180 -7.61 7.78 8.69
C HIS A 180 -7.98 7.15 10.04
N HIS A 181 -9.18 6.56 10.15
CA HIS A 181 -9.61 5.87 11.36
C HIS A 181 -8.67 4.69 11.71
N ASN A 182 -8.36 3.86 10.73
CA ASN A 182 -7.50 2.70 10.91
C ASN A 182 -6.06 3.11 11.21
N LEU A 183 -5.58 4.19 10.58
CA LEU A 183 -4.27 4.75 10.83
C LEU A 183 -4.15 5.26 12.27
N LYS A 184 -5.12 6.03 12.74
CA LYS A 184 -5.19 6.52 14.13
C LYS A 184 -5.20 5.35 15.12
N LYS A 185 -5.96 4.29 14.82
CA LYS A 185 -6.00 3.08 15.63
C LYS A 185 -4.63 2.37 15.66
N LEU A 186 -3.94 2.25 14.52
CA LEU A 186 -2.59 1.67 14.47
C LEU A 186 -1.60 2.48 15.32
N LEU A 187 -1.60 3.80 15.17
CA LEU A 187 -0.69 4.68 15.89
C LEU A 187 -0.89 4.66 17.41
N SER A 188 -2.10 4.36 17.89
CA SER A 188 -2.33 4.23 19.33
C SER A 188 -1.57 3.07 19.97
N TYR A 189 -1.08 2.11 19.21
CA TYR A 189 -0.22 1.03 19.70
C TYR A 189 1.24 1.45 19.84
N ALA A 190 1.73 2.43 19.07
CA ALA A 190 3.07 2.98 19.25
C ALA A 190 3.24 3.72 20.59
N LEU A 191 2.14 4.29 21.10
CA LEU A 191 2.14 5.03 22.37
C LEU A 191 2.04 4.11 23.59
N LYS A 192 1.77 2.82 23.39
CA LYS A 192 1.61 1.81 24.46
C LYS A 192 2.80 0.86 24.58
N ALA A 193 3.73 0.94 23.64
CA ALA A 193 4.98 0.17 23.62
C ALA A 193 6.13 0.94 24.23
#